data_2a12bb944ffe2eb2561fb794a977a36c
#
_entry.id   2a12bb944ffe2eb2561fb794a977a36c
#
_cell.length_a   1.000
_cell.length_b   1.000
_cell.length_c   1.000
_cell.angle_alpha   90.00
_cell.angle_beta   90.00
_cell.angle_gamma   90.00
#
_symmetry.space_group_name_H-M   'P 1'
#
loop_
_entity.id
_entity.type
_entity.pdbx_description
1 polymer ?
#
loop_
_entity_poly.entity_id
_entity_poly.type
_entity_poly.pdbx_seq_one_letter_code
_entity_poly.pdbx_strand_id
1 'polypeptide(L)'
;MQFFKSILIMISIALFNLNAYADTYDVTMKPSAVHNIAAFRMWVNPTIKKFRGILMLNPGSNGDGRSAVDDQYWQNFANKHNFALMGTFLTDHPHPNMMIEDYIQVSKGSGKAIIDAIDHFAKESGHEELSYAPFLLWGHSAGGELNYELAAWIPERIIGFVANHGGYYYSSIPPEATRKTPGLFLIGLNDIPSRNAIIKGIYLTNRRAGALWTLAEEKGVAHEIVGGRDLAVTFYEEVMKVRLPKNAIGYKSLISVNEDMGTLGNIYS
;
A
#
# COMPACT_ATOMS: atom_id res chain seq x y z
N MET A 1 1.33 58.99 53.59
CA MET A 1 1.94 58.95 52.27
C MET A 1 2.35 57.51 52.03
N GLN A 2 1.43 56.75 51.40
CA GLN A 2 1.61 55.29 51.17
C GLN A 2 2.07 55.08 49.70
N PHE A 3 3.24 54.51 49.52
CA PHE A 3 3.75 54.10 48.20
C PHE A 3 3.21 52.72 47.84
N PHE A 4 2.34 52.67 46.86
CA PHE A 4 1.95 51.42 46.20
C PHE A 4 3.07 51.02 45.21
N LYS A 5 3.75 49.93 45.49
CA LYS A 5 4.66 49.27 44.53
C LYS A 5 3.83 48.29 43.67
N SER A 6 3.55 48.66 42.44
CA SER A 6 2.98 47.72 41.44
C SER A 6 4.10 46.76 40.97
N ILE A 7 3.97 45.47 41.26
CA ILE A 7 4.80 44.40 40.72
C ILE A 7 4.17 43.99 39.40
N LEU A 8 4.86 44.28 38.29
CA LEU A 8 4.52 43.82 36.96
C LEU A 8 5.08 42.42 36.77
N ILE A 9 4.22 41.39 36.82
CA ILE A 9 4.61 40.00 36.50
C ILE A 9 4.57 39.85 34.98
N MET A 10 5.73 39.85 34.32
CA MET A 10 5.87 39.44 32.93
C MET A 10 5.78 37.92 32.85
N ILE A 11 4.64 37.38 32.36
CA ILE A 11 4.51 36.00 31.99
C ILE A 11 5.13 35.86 30.59
N SER A 12 6.35 35.35 30.54
CA SER A 12 6.98 34.93 29.27
C SER A 12 6.31 33.66 28.82
N ILE A 13 5.40 33.73 27.86
CA ILE A 13 4.88 32.60 27.13
C ILE A 13 6.01 32.13 26.19
N ALA A 14 6.76 31.11 26.60
CA ALA A 14 7.68 30.40 25.72
C ALA A 14 6.81 29.63 24.71
N LEU A 15 6.68 30.17 23.51
CA LEU A 15 6.16 29.42 22.36
C LEU A 15 7.21 28.34 22.04
N PHE A 16 7.01 27.15 22.58
CA PHE A 16 7.68 25.95 22.07
C PHE A 16 7.14 25.74 20.65
N ASN A 17 7.92 26.13 19.66
CA ASN A 17 7.76 25.61 18.31
C ASN A 17 8.10 24.11 18.39
N LEU A 18 7.11 23.29 18.67
CA LEU A 18 7.18 21.85 18.41
C LEU A 18 7.27 21.73 16.89
N ASN A 19 8.49 21.67 16.37
CA ASN A 19 8.71 21.10 15.06
C ASN A 19 8.24 19.65 15.16
N ALA A 20 7.03 19.40 14.71
CA ALA A 20 6.51 18.05 14.62
C ALA A 20 7.30 17.35 13.50
N TYR A 21 8.39 16.68 13.87
CA TYR A 21 9.05 15.76 12.97
C TYR A 21 8.10 14.58 12.75
N ALA A 22 8.07 14.09 11.51
CA ALA A 22 7.34 12.88 11.21
C ALA A 22 7.91 11.72 12.05
N ASP A 23 7.03 10.93 12.66
CA ASP A 23 7.44 9.80 13.48
C ASP A 23 7.55 8.54 12.61
N THR A 24 8.64 7.81 12.79
CA THR A 24 8.85 6.50 12.16
C THR A 24 8.98 5.43 13.22
N TYR A 25 8.33 4.30 12.97
CA TYR A 25 8.31 3.15 13.86
C TYR A 25 8.80 1.92 13.09
N ASP A 26 9.64 1.12 13.71
CA ASP A 26 10.16 -0.13 13.13
C ASP A 26 9.74 -1.33 13.96
N VAL A 27 9.34 -2.42 13.29
CA VAL A 27 9.05 -3.69 13.96
C VAL A 27 9.53 -4.86 13.11
N THR A 28 9.97 -5.93 13.77
CA THR A 28 10.31 -7.20 13.13
C THR A 28 9.46 -8.31 13.75
N MET A 29 8.74 -9.02 12.90
CA MET A 29 7.93 -10.18 13.28
C MET A 29 8.78 -11.44 13.28
N LYS A 30 8.30 -12.47 13.98
CA LYS A 30 8.96 -13.77 13.98
C LYS A 30 8.91 -14.40 12.60
N PRO A 31 9.95 -15.16 12.19
CA PRO A 31 9.91 -15.96 10.98
C PRO A 31 8.72 -16.94 10.95
N SER A 32 8.29 -17.30 9.76
CA SER A 32 7.25 -18.31 9.54
C SER A 32 7.71 -19.36 8.52
N ALA A 33 6.83 -20.28 8.14
CA ALA A 33 7.16 -21.26 7.09
C ALA A 33 7.41 -20.63 5.71
N VAL A 34 6.86 -19.41 5.45
CA VAL A 34 6.93 -18.77 4.14
C VAL A 34 7.79 -17.51 4.12
N HIS A 35 8.35 -17.08 5.24
CA HIS A 35 9.29 -15.97 5.27
C HIS A 35 10.35 -16.15 6.36
N ASN A 36 11.59 -15.79 6.03
CA ASN A 36 12.72 -15.75 6.94
C ASN A 36 12.77 -14.42 7.70
N ILE A 37 12.61 -13.31 6.98
CA ILE A 37 12.51 -11.97 7.56
C ILE A 37 11.12 -11.41 7.26
N ALA A 38 10.52 -10.76 8.27
CA ALA A 38 9.34 -9.95 8.12
C ALA A 38 9.52 -8.70 8.99
N ALA A 39 10.11 -7.66 8.42
CA ALA A 39 10.37 -6.39 9.09
C ALA A 39 9.64 -5.25 8.36
N PHE A 40 9.19 -4.29 9.13
CA PHE A 40 8.31 -3.23 8.64
C PHE A 40 8.71 -1.90 9.23
N ARG A 41 8.51 -0.83 8.46
CA ARG A 41 8.61 0.55 8.93
C ARG A 41 7.33 1.29 8.62
N MET A 42 6.79 2.00 9.59
CA MET A 42 5.66 2.90 9.41
C MET A 42 6.10 4.35 9.61
N TRP A 43 5.66 5.22 8.72
CA TRP A 43 5.76 6.66 8.83
C TRP A 43 4.38 7.26 9.07
N VAL A 44 4.28 8.12 10.09
CA VAL A 44 3.08 8.88 10.41
C VAL A 44 3.42 10.37 10.50
N ASN A 45 2.55 11.22 9.96
CA ASN A 45 2.67 12.65 10.16
C ASN A 45 1.93 13.04 11.45
N PRO A 46 2.62 13.56 12.49
CA PRO A 46 2.01 13.87 13.79
C PRO A 46 0.99 15.02 13.74
N THR A 47 0.91 15.77 12.62
CA THR A 47 -0.14 16.77 12.44
C THR A 47 -1.48 16.17 12.01
N ILE A 48 -1.49 14.92 11.55
CA ILE A 48 -2.70 14.20 11.15
C ILE A 48 -3.36 13.62 12.41
N LYS A 49 -4.53 14.12 12.75
CA LYS A 49 -5.26 13.68 13.94
C LYS A 49 -5.87 12.28 13.78
N LYS A 50 -6.19 11.89 12.55
CA LYS A 50 -6.81 10.60 12.25
C LYS A 50 -6.48 10.16 10.84
N PHE A 51 -5.93 8.97 10.73
CA PHE A 51 -5.59 8.36 9.44
C PHE A 51 -6.83 7.73 8.79
N ARG A 52 -6.92 7.89 7.47
CA ARG A 52 -8.00 7.33 6.64
C ARG A 52 -7.62 6.01 5.98
N GLY A 53 -6.33 5.71 5.92
CA GLY A 53 -5.80 4.51 5.29
C GLY A 53 -4.29 4.38 5.47
N ILE A 54 -3.76 3.28 4.97
CA ILE A 54 -2.32 3.01 4.89
C ILE A 54 -1.96 2.80 3.42
N LEU A 55 -0.93 3.50 2.94
CA LEU A 55 -0.29 3.17 1.67
C LEU A 55 0.89 2.26 1.96
N MET A 56 0.80 1.01 1.50
CA MET A 56 1.90 0.04 1.58
C MET A 56 2.82 0.16 0.38
N LEU A 57 4.12 0.13 0.64
CA LEU A 57 5.20 0.26 -0.34
C LEU A 57 6.02 -1.03 -0.32
N ASN A 58 5.72 -1.92 -1.28
CA ASN A 58 6.29 -3.26 -1.35
C ASN A 58 7.40 -3.32 -2.41
N PRO A 59 8.65 -3.65 -2.03
CA PRO A 59 9.79 -3.71 -2.95
C PRO A 59 9.75 -4.96 -3.83
N GLY A 60 10.71 -5.05 -4.76
CA GLY A 60 10.97 -6.29 -5.49
C GLY A 60 11.52 -7.41 -4.60
N SER A 61 11.78 -8.56 -5.23
CA SER A 61 12.19 -9.82 -4.59
C SER A 61 13.23 -9.63 -3.48
N ASN A 62 12.89 -10.10 -2.28
CA ASN A 62 13.76 -10.10 -1.10
C ASN A 62 14.37 -8.71 -0.75
N GLY A 63 13.80 -7.62 -1.29
CA GLY A 63 14.30 -6.26 -1.10
C GLY A 63 13.86 -5.65 0.24
N ASP A 64 14.69 -4.78 0.80
CA ASP A 64 14.31 -3.95 1.94
C ASP A 64 13.67 -2.64 1.45
N GLY A 65 12.35 -2.57 1.51
CA GLY A 65 11.56 -1.41 1.12
C GLY A 65 11.22 -0.45 2.27
N ARG A 66 11.76 -0.67 3.46
CA ARG A 66 11.42 0.15 4.64
C ARG A 66 11.76 1.63 4.45
N SER A 67 12.87 1.94 3.77
CA SER A 67 13.25 3.33 3.47
C SER A 67 12.33 4.04 2.47
N ALA A 68 11.45 3.32 1.78
CA ALA A 68 10.51 3.94 0.86
C ALA A 68 9.53 4.91 1.56
N VAL A 69 9.32 4.76 2.87
CA VAL A 69 8.50 5.72 3.65
C VAL A 69 9.17 7.09 3.80
N ASP A 70 10.48 7.19 3.55
CA ASP A 70 11.25 8.44 3.62
C ASP A 70 11.20 9.22 2.28
N ASP A 71 10.63 8.63 1.22
CA ASP A 71 10.48 9.29 -0.08
C ASP A 71 9.42 10.39 -0.01
N GLN A 72 9.87 11.64 -0.23
CA GLN A 72 9.02 12.82 -0.20
C GLN A 72 7.83 12.74 -1.17
N TYR A 73 7.97 12.02 -2.28
CA TYR A 73 6.88 11.82 -3.25
C TYR A 73 5.69 11.09 -2.58
N TRP A 74 5.98 9.99 -1.88
CA TRP A 74 4.94 9.23 -1.17
C TRP A 74 4.44 9.95 0.07
N GLN A 75 5.31 10.66 0.79
CA GLN A 75 4.91 11.48 1.94
C GLN A 75 3.95 12.61 1.55
N ASN A 76 4.19 13.27 0.40
CA ASN A 76 3.29 14.30 -0.12
C ASN A 76 1.91 13.72 -0.45
N PHE A 77 1.85 12.56 -1.09
CA PHE A 77 0.59 11.87 -1.35
C PHE A 77 -0.12 11.48 -0.05
N ALA A 78 0.60 10.87 0.89
CA ALA A 78 0.07 10.45 2.19
C ALA A 78 -0.50 11.63 2.99
N ASN A 79 0.23 12.74 3.04
CA ASN A 79 -0.23 13.98 3.70
C ASN A 79 -1.51 14.53 3.08
N LYS A 80 -1.58 14.59 1.75
CA LYS A 80 -2.76 15.08 1.03
C LYS A 80 -4.02 14.30 1.37
N HIS A 81 -3.90 13.00 1.66
CA HIS A 81 -5.03 12.10 1.84
C HIS A 81 -5.24 11.63 3.28
N ASN A 82 -4.40 12.06 4.22
CA ASN A 82 -4.36 11.59 5.61
C ASN A 82 -4.10 10.07 5.68
N PHE A 83 -3.07 9.60 4.99
CA PHE A 83 -2.61 8.21 5.02
C PHE A 83 -1.32 8.09 5.83
N ALA A 84 -1.13 6.95 6.49
CA ALA A 84 0.18 6.49 6.94
C ALA A 84 0.90 5.80 5.77
N LEU A 85 2.24 5.77 5.81
CA LEU A 85 3.05 4.96 4.88
C LEU A 85 3.59 3.74 5.61
N MET A 86 3.64 2.60 4.93
CA MET A 86 4.26 1.39 5.46
C MET A 86 5.17 0.77 4.41
N GLY A 87 6.47 0.75 4.69
CA GLY A 87 7.47 0.04 3.91
C GLY A 87 7.70 -1.37 4.44
N THR A 88 7.87 -2.35 3.56
CA THR A 88 8.01 -3.76 3.92
C THR A 88 9.38 -4.31 3.59
N PHE A 89 9.85 -5.25 4.40
CA PHE A 89 11.02 -6.09 4.14
C PHE A 89 10.63 -7.54 4.43
N LEU A 90 10.30 -8.28 3.38
CA LEU A 90 9.98 -9.69 3.44
C LEU A 90 11.03 -10.46 2.64
N THR A 91 11.55 -11.54 3.20
CA THR A 91 12.49 -12.42 2.51
C THR A 91 12.10 -13.88 2.66
N ASP A 92 12.44 -14.68 1.64
CA ASP A 92 12.30 -16.12 1.70
C ASP A 92 13.33 -16.77 2.61
N HIS A 93 13.03 -17.99 3.02
CA HIS A 93 14.08 -18.94 3.36
C HIS A 93 14.84 -19.37 2.08
N PRO A 94 16.11 -19.76 2.17
CA PRO A 94 16.80 -20.30 1.00
C PRO A 94 16.05 -21.51 0.43
N HIS A 95 15.72 -21.47 -0.86
CA HIS A 95 15.06 -22.57 -1.57
C HIS A 95 15.53 -22.64 -3.03
N PRO A 96 15.37 -23.78 -3.74
CA PRO A 96 15.93 -23.96 -5.08
C PRO A 96 15.34 -23.05 -6.16
N ASN A 97 14.11 -22.58 -5.97
CA ASN A 97 13.40 -21.78 -6.98
C ASN A 97 13.30 -20.31 -6.56
N MET A 98 14.41 -19.59 -6.59
CA MET A 98 14.51 -18.18 -6.18
C MET A 98 13.77 -17.19 -7.10
N MET A 99 13.08 -17.69 -8.13
CA MET A 99 12.26 -16.84 -9.04
C MET A 99 10.79 -16.72 -8.60
N ILE A 100 10.39 -17.45 -7.58
CA ILE A 100 9.03 -17.47 -7.05
C ILE A 100 9.13 -17.40 -5.54
N GLU A 101 8.78 -16.25 -5.00
CA GLU A 101 8.91 -15.97 -3.59
C GLU A 101 7.81 -16.69 -2.78
N ASP A 102 8.21 -17.40 -1.73
CA ASP A 102 7.28 -18.08 -0.84
C ASP A 102 6.48 -17.10 0.02
N TYR A 103 7.07 -15.95 0.40
CA TYR A 103 6.39 -14.95 1.22
C TYR A 103 5.20 -14.28 0.52
N ILE A 104 5.07 -14.36 -0.80
CA ILE A 104 3.87 -13.88 -1.49
C ILE A 104 2.64 -14.80 -1.28
N GLN A 105 2.82 -15.99 -0.71
CA GLN A 105 1.72 -16.84 -0.24
C GLN A 105 1.10 -16.26 1.04
N VAL A 106 0.43 -15.13 0.89
CA VAL A 106 -0.04 -14.25 1.98
C VAL A 106 -0.83 -14.99 3.04
N SER A 107 -1.71 -15.91 2.65
CA SER A 107 -2.54 -16.70 3.58
C SER A 107 -1.74 -17.68 4.46
N LYS A 108 -0.47 -17.95 4.13
CA LYS A 108 0.37 -18.93 4.84
C LYS A 108 1.29 -18.31 5.91
N GLY A 109 1.21 -16.99 6.12
CA GLY A 109 1.95 -16.38 7.22
C GLY A 109 2.32 -14.91 7.04
N SER A 110 2.76 -14.48 5.87
CA SER A 110 3.17 -13.10 5.61
C SER A 110 2.03 -12.10 5.77
N GLY A 111 0.80 -12.47 5.38
CA GLY A 111 -0.38 -11.64 5.63
C GLY A 111 -0.61 -11.40 7.12
N LYS A 112 -0.50 -12.46 7.93
CA LYS A 112 -0.61 -12.30 9.38
C LYS A 112 0.51 -11.41 9.94
N ALA A 113 1.74 -11.57 9.47
CA ALA A 113 2.87 -10.72 9.90
C ALA A 113 2.62 -9.23 9.56
N ILE A 114 2.06 -8.93 8.38
CA ILE A 114 1.67 -7.57 7.99
C ILE A 114 0.60 -7.01 8.93
N ILE A 115 -0.45 -7.76 9.24
CA ILE A 115 -1.53 -7.30 10.13
C ILE A 115 -1.01 -7.11 11.56
N ASP A 116 -0.24 -8.06 12.08
CA ASP A 116 0.35 -7.96 13.43
C ASP A 116 1.29 -6.72 13.54
N ALA A 117 2.04 -6.40 12.47
CA ALA A 117 2.87 -5.20 12.42
C ALA A 117 2.04 -3.92 12.47
N ILE A 118 0.92 -3.88 11.73
CA ILE A 118 0.01 -2.72 11.73
C ILE A 118 -0.60 -2.54 13.12
N ASP A 119 -1.03 -3.62 13.79
CA ASP A 119 -1.58 -3.58 15.14
C ASP A 119 -0.53 -3.09 16.16
N HIS A 120 0.73 -3.50 15.97
CA HIS A 120 1.84 -3.00 16.77
C HIS A 120 2.02 -1.49 16.57
N PHE A 121 2.09 -1.01 15.33
CA PHE A 121 2.25 0.40 15.00
C PHE A 121 1.06 1.26 15.47
N ALA A 122 -0.16 0.76 15.35
CA ALA A 122 -1.35 1.44 15.85
C ALA A 122 -1.24 1.74 17.35
N LYS A 123 -0.79 0.74 18.12
CA LYS A 123 -0.58 0.88 19.57
C LYS A 123 0.60 1.80 19.89
N GLU A 124 1.73 1.66 19.20
CA GLU A 124 2.95 2.40 19.48
C GLU A 124 2.81 3.89 19.12
N SER A 125 2.15 4.20 18.01
CA SER A 125 1.91 5.57 17.56
C SER A 125 0.73 6.25 18.27
N GLY A 126 -0.11 5.49 19.00
CA GLY A 126 -1.36 6.01 19.58
C GLY A 126 -2.49 6.23 18.56
N HIS A 127 -2.32 5.73 17.33
CA HIS A 127 -3.29 5.80 16.24
C HIS A 127 -4.02 4.44 16.08
N GLU A 128 -4.88 4.12 17.04
CA GLU A 128 -5.60 2.84 17.06
C GLU A 128 -6.43 2.56 15.79
N GLU A 129 -6.84 3.63 15.08
CA GLU A 129 -7.57 3.49 13.82
C GLU A 129 -6.78 2.79 12.73
N LEU A 130 -5.43 2.75 12.80
CA LEU A 130 -4.59 2.05 11.85
C LEU A 130 -4.87 0.54 11.85
N SER A 131 -5.22 -0.06 13.00
CA SER A 131 -5.57 -1.48 13.10
C SER A 131 -6.73 -1.90 12.19
N TYR A 132 -7.61 -0.97 11.83
CA TYR A 132 -8.74 -1.21 10.93
C TYR A 132 -8.77 -0.28 9.71
N ALA A 133 -7.65 0.40 9.44
CA ALA A 133 -7.52 1.23 8.26
C ALA A 133 -7.53 0.39 6.97
N PRO A 134 -8.15 0.88 5.88
CA PRO A 134 -8.04 0.26 4.57
C PRO A 134 -6.70 0.57 3.91
N PHE A 135 -6.36 -0.21 2.86
CA PHE A 135 -5.05 -0.15 2.21
C PHE A 135 -5.12 0.30 0.76
N LEU A 136 -4.18 1.16 0.37
CA LEU A 136 -3.67 1.28 -0.99
C LEU A 136 -2.35 0.49 -1.05
N LEU A 137 -2.16 -0.27 -2.15
CA LEU A 137 -1.01 -1.16 -2.29
C LEU A 137 -0.19 -0.77 -3.51
N TRP A 138 1.04 -0.30 -3.30
CA TRP A 138 2.06 -0.10 -4.34
C TRP A 138 3.11 -1.20 -4.25
N GLY A 139 3.45 -1.83 -5.37
CA GLY A 139 4.53 -2.81 -5.37
C GLY A 139 5.07 -3.08 -6.76
N HIS A 140 6.39 -3.31 -6.82
CA HIS A 140 7.13 -3.64 -8.02
C HIS A 140 7.63 -5.07 -7.97
N SER A 141 7.61 -5.80 -9.09
CA SER A 141 8.08 -7.19 -9.17
C SER A 141 7.35 -8.07 -8.15
N ALA A 142 8.06 -8.80 -7.30
CA ALA A 142 7.47 -9.58 -6.20
C ALA A 142 6.57 -8.75 -5.27
N GLY A 143 6.85 -7.45 -5.08
CA GLY A 143 5.94 -6.55 -4.36
C GLY A 143 4.60 -6.33 -5.06
N GLY A 144 4.58 -6.34 -6.39
CA GLY A 144 3.34 -6.33 -7.18
C GLY A 144 2.55 -7.63 -7.07
N GLU A 145 3.26 -8.75 -6.99
CA GLU A 145 2.68 -10.08 -6.75
C GLU A 145 2.09 -10.17 -5.34
N LEU A 146 2.82 -9.70 -4.33
CA LEU A 146 2.35 -9.60 -2.96
C LEU A 146 1.06 -8.76 -2.84
N ASN A 147 0.98 -7.64 -3.57
CA ASN A 147 -0.20 -6.79 -3.58
C ASN A 147 -1.44 -7.51 -4.13
N TYR A 148 -1.26 -8.26 -5.19
CA TYR A 148 -2.31 -9.06 -5.78
C TYR A 148 -2.81 -10.16 -4.82
N GLU A 149 -1.89 -10.91 -4.21
CA GLU A 149 -2.23 -11.97 -3.27
C GLU A 149 -2.81 -11.40 -1.95
N LEU A 150 -2.38 -10.21 -1.50
CA LEU A 150 -3.01 -9.49 -0.40
C LEU A 150 -4.46 -9.10 -0.74
N ALA A 151 -4.69 -8.60 -1.94
CA ALA A 151 -6.04 -8.30 -2.41
C ALA A 151 -6.91 -9.57 -2.56
N ALA A 152 -6.29 -10.72 -2.87
CA ALA A 152 -6.99 -12.00 -2.91
C ALA A 152 -7.34 -12.52 -1.50
N TRP A 153 -6.54 -12.19 -0.50
CA TRP A 153 -6.71 -12.68 0.87
C TRP A 153 -7.68 -11.84 1.71
N ILE A 154 -7.60 -10.50 1.63
CA ILE A 154 -8.43 -9.57 2.41
C ILE A 154 -9.02 -8.45 1.53
N PRO A 155 -9.78 -8.79 0.48
CA PRO A 155 -10.30 -7.83 -0.51
C PRO A 155 -11.15 -6.71 0.13
N GLU A 156 -11.83 -7.01 1.24
CA GLU A 156 -12.66 -6.06 1.97
C GLU A 156 -11.86 -4.91 2.59
N ARG A 157 -10.54 -5.08 2.75
CA ARG A 157 -9.65 -4.08 3.33
C ARG A 157 -8.89 -3.26 2.27
N ILE A 158 -8.99 -3.63 1.00
CA ILE A 158 -8.22 -3.00 -0.08
C ILE A 158 -9.04 -1.92 -0.78
N ILE A 159 -8.54 -0.69 -0.80
CA ILE A 159 -9.10 0.42 -1.59
C ILE A 159 -8.80 0.18 -3.07
N GLY A 160 -7.54 -0.13 -3.38
CA GLY A 160 -7.04 -0.46 -4.70
C GLY A 160 -5.60 -0.97 -4.62
N PHE A 161 -5.18 -1.73 -5.62
CA PHE A 161 -3.83 -2.28 -5.69
C PHE A 161 -3.17 -2.01 -7.04
N VAL A 162 -1.85 -1.87 -7.02
CA VAL A 162 -1.00 -1.77 -8.20
C VAL A 162 -0.01 -2.92 -8.20
N ALA A 163 -0.03 -3.71 -9.25
CA ALA A 163 0.93 -4.77 -9.54
C ALA A 163 1.84 -4.29 -10.69
N ASN A 164 2.96 -3.65 -10.31
CA ASN A 164 3.90 -3.09 -11.26
C ASN A 164 4.96 -4.14 -11.62
N HIS A 165 4.93 -4.65 -12.86
CA HIS A 165 5.86 -5.63 -13.39
C HIS A 165 6.02 -6.90 -12.53
N GLY A 166 4.93 -7.38 -11.90
CA GLY A 166 4.90 -8.70 -11.27
C GLY A 166 5.15 -9.81 -12.31
N GLY A 167 5.08 -11.05 -11.95
CA GLY A 167 5.35 -12.13 -12.91
C GLY A 167 4.78 -13.47 -12.50
N TYR A 168 4.78 -13.77 -11.22
CA TYR A 168 4.30 -15.04 -10.71
C TYR A 168 3.21 -14.81 -9.67
N TYR A 169 2.13 -15.59 -9.77
CA TYR A 169 0.99 -15.46 -8.87
C TYR A 169 0.50 -16.84 -8.46
N TYR A 170 0.19 -17.00 -7.19
CA TYR A 170 -0.36 -18.26 -6.68
C TYR A 170 -1.84 -18.42 -6.98
N SER A 171 -2.56 -17.31 -7.15
CA SER A 171 -4.00 -17.27 -7.37
C SER A 171 -4.32 -16.84 -8.80
N SER A 172 -4.52 -17.78 -9.73
CA SER A 172 -4.87 -17.43 -11.12
C SER A 172 -6.32 -16.93 -11.28
N ILE A 173 -7.24 -17.43 -10.46
CA ILE A 173 -8.64 -16.99 -10.40
C ILE A 173 -8.98 -16.72 -8.94
N PRO A 174 -8.83 -15.47 -8.48
CA PRO A 174 -9.11 -15.11 -7.10
C PRO A 174 -10.62 -15.02 -6.84
N PRO A 175 -11.06 -14.94 -5.58
CA PRO A 175 -12.46 -14.75 -5.22
C PRO A 175 -13.13 -13.57 -5.95
N GLU A 176 -14.45 -13.61 -6.10
CA GLU A 176 -15.21 -12.53 -6.73
C GLU A 176 -14.97 -11.18 -6.05
N ALA A 177 -14.90 -11.14 -4.72
CA ALA A 177 -14.62 -9.92 -3.96
C ALA A 177 -13.30 -9.26 -4.38
N THR A 178 -12.28 -10.05 -4.69
CA THR A 178 -10.99 -9.56 -5.22
C THR A 178 -11.15 -8.99 -6.63
N ARG A 179 -11.92 -9.67 -7.49
CA ARG A 179 -12.20 -9.15 -8.83
C ARG A 179 -12.97 -7.82 -8.80
N LYS A 180 -13.81 -7.60 -7.78
CA LYS A 180 -14.51 -6.32 -7.54
C LYS A 180 -13.66 -5.27 -6.82
N THR A 181 -12.45 -5.61 -6.41
CA THR A 181 -11.47 -4.64 -5.89
C THR A 181 -10.71 -4.02 -7.06
N PRO A 182 -10.68 -2.68 -7.20
CA PRO A 182 -9.96 -2.02 -8.28
C PRO A 182 -8.48 -2.37 -8.30
N GLY A 183 -7.95 -2.71 -9.49
CA GLY A 183 -6.55 -3.10 -9.67
C GLY A 183 -5.94 -2.49 -10.93
N LEU A 184 -4.67 -2.09 -10.85
CA LEU A 184 -3.86 -1.64 -11.96
C LEU A 184 -2.67 -2.58 -12.13
N PHE A 185 -2.56 -3.18 -13.31
CA PHE A 185 -1.40 -3.93 -13.74
C PHE A 185 -0.55 -3.08 -14.68
N LEU A 186 0.75 -3.06 -14.47
CA LEU A 186 1.73 -2.39 -15.33
C LEU A 186 2.66 -3.46 -15.92
N ILE A 187 2.94 -3.35 -17.21
CA ILE A 187 3.93 -4.19 -17.91
C ILE A 187 4.86 -3.34 -18.75
N GLY A 188 6.15 -3.62 -18.69
CA GLY A 188 7.15 -3.06 -19.59
C GLY A 188 7.20 -3.88 -20.88
N LEU A 189 7.03 -3.23 -22.03
CA LEU A 189 7.02 -3.97 -23.31
C LEU A 189 8.39 -4.59 -23.67
N ASN A 190 9.47 -4.11 -23.03
CA ASN A 190 10.83 -4.68 -23.17
C ASN A 190 11.19 -5.65 -22.03
N ASP A 191 10.27 -5.95 -21.12
CA ASP A 191 10.49 -6.96 -20.09
C ASP A 191 10.43 -8.39 -20.66
N ILE A 192 10.79 -9.39 -19.86
CA ILE A 192 10.80 -10.79 -20.24
C ILE A 192 9.43 -11.20 -20.81
N PRO A 193 9.36 -11.73 -22.04
CA PRO A 193 8.08 -12.06 -22.67
C PRO A 193 7.20 -13.00 -21.86
N SER A 194 7.78 -13.96 -21.14
CA SER A 194 7.04 -14.89 -20.28
C SER A 194 6.34 -14.18 -19.12
N ARG A 195 6.99 -13.18 -18.49
CA ARG A 195 6.38 -12.35 -17.43
C ARG A 195 5.17 -11.59 -17.95
N ASN A 196 5.33 -10.89 -19.07
CA ASN A 196 4.24 -10.16 -19.70
C ASN A 196 3.08 -11.09 -20.11
N ALA A 197 3.39 -12.29 -20.61
CA ALA A 197 2.37 -13.28 -20.96
C ALA A 197 1.57 -13.75 -19.74
N ILE A 198 2.22 -13.99 -18.59
CA ILE A 198 1.55 -14.37 -17.34
C ILE A 198 0.64 -13.24 -16.85
N ILE A 199 1.13 -12.00 -16.80
CA ILE A 199 0.35 -10.84 -16.35
C ILE A 199 -0.88 -10.64 -17.26
N LYS A 200 -0.68 -10.66 -18.57
CA LYS A 200 -1.78 -10.55 -19.56
C LYS A 200 -2.79 -11.69 -19.40
N GLY A 201 -2.32 -12.92 -19.18
CA GLY A 201 -3.17 -14.09 -18.96
C GLY A 201 -4.08 -13.92 -17.75
N ILE A 202 -3.53 -13.55 -16.60
CA ILE A 202 -4.28 -13.26 -15.37
C ILE A 202 -5.25 -12.11 -15.58
N TYR A 203 -4.79 -11.00 -16.14
CA TYR A 203 -5.61 -9.83 -16.41
C TYR A 203 -6.81 -10.19 -17.30
N LEU A 204 -6.58 -10.76 -18.49
CA LEU A 204 -7.64 -11.05 -19.47
C LEU A 204 -8.66 -12.05 -18.93
N THR A 205 -8.20 -13.11 -18.27
CA THR A 205 -9.08 -14.14 -17.69
C THR A 205 -10.02 -13.53 -16.66
N ASN A 206 -9.49 -12.72 -15.76
CA ASN A 206 -10.30 -12.12 -14.70
C ASN A 206 -11.16 -10.95 -15.21
N ARG A 207 -10.68 -10.18 -16.20
CA ARG A 207 -11.53 -9.15 -16.87
C ARG A 207 -12.77 -9.77 -17.49
N ARG A 208 -12.65 -10.91 -18.16
CA ARG A 208 -13.80 -11.66 -18.69
C ARG A 208 -14.74 -12.16 -17.58
N ALA A 209 -14.22 -12.38 -16.38
CA ALA A 209 -14.98 -12.73 -15.19
C ALA A 209 -15.46 -11.51 -14.37
N GLY A 210 -15.48 -10.30 -14.97
CA GLY A 210 -15.99 -9.07 -14.37
C GLY A 210 -15.05 -8.37 -13.39
N ALA A 211 -13.73 -8.59 -13.50
CA ALA A 211 -12.78 -7.89 -12.66
C ALA A 211 -12.70 -6.39 -13.00
N LEU A 212 -12.65 -5.53 -11.98
CA LEU A 212 -12.50 -4.08 -12.09
C LEU A 212 -11.03 -3.70 -12.22
N TRP A 213 -10.33 -4.37 -13.13
CA TRP A 213 -8.88 -4.21 -13.31
C TRP A 213 -8.57 -3.51 -14.62
N THR A 214 -7.47 -2.78 -14.64
CA THR A 214 -6.92 -2.16 -15.83
C THR A 214 -5.48 -2.62 -16.06
N LEU A 215 -5.03 -2.55 -17.31
CA LEU A 215 -3.66 -2.89 -17.71
C LEU A 215 -3.08 -1.69 -18.46
N ALA A 216 -1.88 -1.28 -18.08
CA ALA A 216 -1.11 -0.29 -18.83
C ALA A 216 0.17 -0.92 -19.36
N GLU A 217 0.48 -0.62 -20.62
CA GLU A 217 1.67 -1.09 -21.32
C GLU A 217 2.66 0.06 -21.47
N GLU A 218 3.85 -0.09 -20.88
CA GLU A 218 4.90 0.92 -20.88
C GLU A 218 5.89 0.65 -22.03
N LYS A 219 5.77 1.44 -23.10
CA LYS A 219 6.63 1.31 -24.27
C LYS A 219 8.07 1.71 -23.94
N GLY A 220 9.02 0.86 -24.32
CA GLY A 220 10.45 1.11 -24.12
C GLY A 220 10.95 0.79 -22.70
N VAL A 221 10.07 0.40 -21.79
CA VAL A 221 10.39 0.03 -20.41
C VAL A 221 10.62 -1.48 -20.32
N ALA A 222 11.65 -1.90 -19.58
CA ALA A 222 11.93 -3.29 -19.23
C ALA A 222 11.38 -3.59 -17.81
N HIS A 223 12.19 -4.21 -16.93
CA HIS A 223 11.79 -4.55 -15.56
C HIS A 223 12.24 -3.46 -14.57
N GLU A 224 11.69 -2.28 -14.71
CA GLU A 224 12.13 -1.13 -13.92
C GLU A 224 10.95 -0.23 -13.51
N ILE A 225 11.14 0.57 -12.45
CA ILE A 225 10.13 1.51 -11.96
C ILE A 225 10.31 2.85 -12.70
N VAL A 226 9.74 2.97 -13.89
CA VAL A 226 9.78 4.21 -14.67
C VAL A 226 8.35 4.66 -14.94
N GLY A 227 8.01 5.90 -14.54
CA GLY A 227 6.67 6.46 -14.83
C GLY A 227 5.50 5.82 -14.08
N GLY A 228 5.61 4.57 -13.68
CA GLY A 228 4.53 3.80 -13.04
C GLY A 228 3.98 4.43 -11.75
N ARG A 229 4.80 5.20 -11.01
CA ARG A 229 4.35 5.90 -9.79
C ARG A 229 3.31 6.98 -10.07
N ASP A 230 3.47 7.77 -11.13
CA ASP A 230 2.54 8.84 -11.48
C ASP A 230 1.20 8.26 -11.94
N LEU A 231 1.25 7.17 -12.71
CA LEU A 231 0.05 6.45 -13.12
C LEU A 231 -0.66 5.80 -11.92
N ALA A 232 0.10 5.24 -10.97
CA ALA A 232 -0.45 4.69 -9.73
C ALA A 232 -1.13 5.77 -8.89
N VAL A 233 -0.52 6.95 -8.73
CA VAL A 233 -1.14 8.07 -8.02
C VAL A 233 -2.43 8.51 -8.71
N THR A 234 -2.43 8.64 -10.03
CA THR A 234 -3.64 8.95 -10.79
C THR A 234 -4.73 7.89 -10.55
N PHE A 235 -4.38 6.61 -10.61
CA PHE A 235 -5.30 5.51 -10.31
C PHE A 235 -5.83 5.59 -8.87
N TYR A 236 -4.98 5.83 -7.87
CA TYR A 236 -5.41 5.95 -6.48
C TYR A 236 -6.37 7.12 -6.25
N GLU A 237 -6.10 8.28 -6.88
CA GLU A 237 -7.00 9.43 -6.81
C GLU A 237 -8.41 9.08 -7.30
N GLU A 238 -8.52 8.34 -8.41
CA GLU A 238 -9.80 7.96 -8.98
C GLU A 238 -10.51 6.86 -8.14
N VAL A 239 -9.80 5.82 -7.72
CA VAL A 239 -10.44 4.76 -6.91
C VAL A 239 -10.86 5.25 -5.53
N MET A 240 -10.12 6.18 -4.92
CA MET A 240 -10.52 6.79 -3.66
C MET A 240 -11.82 7.60 -3.79
N LYS A 241 -12.06 8.28 -4.92
CA LYS A 241 -13.31 9.02 -5.14
C LYS A 241 -14.54 8.12 -5.09
N VAL A 242 -14.43 6.91 -5.63
CA VAL A 242 -15.56 5.97 -5.77
C VAL A 242 -15.65 4.96 -4.62
N ARG A 243 -14.55 4.66 -3.92
CA ARG A 243 -14.50 3.57 -2.95
C ARG A 243 -14.27 4.03 -1.51
N LEU A 244 -13.59 5.18 -1.28
CA LEU A 244 -13.25 5.67 0.06
C LEU A 244 -14.07 6.93 0.41
N PRO A 245 -15.18 6.82 1.16
CA PRO A 245 -15.96 7.99 1.59
C PRO A 245 -15.11 9.01 2.34
N LYS A 246 -15.41 10.30 2.19
CA LYS A 246 -14.66 11.37 2.87
C LYS A 246 -14.58 11.18 4.39
N ASN A 247 -15.64 10.64 4.99
CA ASN A 247 -15.75 10.39 6.43
C ASN A 247 -15.56 8.90 6.77
N ALA A 248 -14.84 8.13 5.93
CA ALA A 248 -14.60 6.73 6.19
C ALA A 248 -13.86 6.53 7.52
N ILE A 249 -14.37 5.59 8.32
CA ILE A 249 -13.74 5.12 9.54
C ILE A 249 -13.45 3.62 9.34
N GLY A 250 -12.21 3.32 8.97
CA GLY A 250 -11.77 1.95 8.75
C GLY A 250 -12.32 1.31 7.47
N TYR A 251 -11.86 0.09 7.18
CA TYR A 251 -12.17 -0.62 5.94
C TYR A 251 -13.65 -1.00 5.78
N LYS A 252 -14.39 -1.18 6.88
CA LYS A 252 -15.83 -1.48 6.83
C LYS A 252 -16.67 -0.37 6.20
N SER A 253 -16.09 0.83 6.06
CA SER A 253 -16.72 1.97 5.40
C SER A 253 -16.48 2.01 3.90
N LEU A 254 -15.68 1.09 3.33
CA LEU A 254 -15.42 1.05 1.89
C LEU A 254 -16.70 0.75 1.11
N ILE A 255 -16.90 1.50 0.02
CA ILE A 255 -18.04 1.33 -0.88
C ILE A 255 -17.68 0.27 -1.91
N SER A 256 -18.62 -0.62 -2.20
CA SER A 256 -18.50 -1.54 -3.34
C SER A 256 -18.57 -0.76 -4.64
N VAL A 257 -17.60 -0.96 -5.52
CA VAL A 257 -17.57 -0.34 -6.84
C VAL A 257 -18.42 -1.18 -7.79
N ASN A 258 -19.41 -0.56 -8.43
CA ASN A 258 -20.20 -1.17 -9.49
C ASN A 258 -19.55 -0.90 -10.85
N GLU A 259 -19.83 -1.77 -11.83
CA GLU A 259 -19.30 -1.63 -13.19
C GLU A 259 -19.69 -0.31 -13.86
N ASP A 260 -20.83 0.26 -13.48
CA ASP A 260 -21.36 1.53 -14.01
C ASP A 260 -20.69 2.77 -13.42
N MET A 261 -19.85 2.63 -12.38
CA MET A 261 -19.20 3.77 -11.71
C MET A 261 -17.91 4.24 -12.38
N GLY A 262 -17.44 3.53 -13.39
CA GLY A 262 -16.22 3.84 -14.12
C GLY A 262 -16.35 3.58 -15.61
N THR A 263 -15.77 4.46 -16.43
CA THR A 263 -15.61 4.20 -17.86
C THR A 263 -14.45 3.21 -18.02
N LEU A 264 -14.76 1.93 -17.96
CA LEU A 264 -13.80 0.91 -18.36
C LEU A 264 -13.72 0.96 -19.88
N GLY A 265 -12.63 1.48 -20.41
CA GLY A 265 -12.36 1.47 -21.86
C GLY A 265 -12.56 0.07 -22.40
N ASN A 266 -13.19 -0.03 -23.56
CA ASN A 266 -13.32 -1.29 -24.27
C ASN A 266 -11.90 -1.80 -24.58
N ILE A 267 -11.61 -3.05 -24.25
CA ILE A 267 -10.30 -3.69 -24.55
C ILE A 267 -10.00 -3.77 -26.05
N TYR A 268 -10.96 -3.41 -26.89
CA TYR A 268 -10.87 -3.41 -28.35
C TYR A 268 -10.96 -1.99 -28.98
N SER A 269 -10.96 -0.93 -28.15
CA SER A 269 -10.95 0.45 -28.66
C SER A 269 -9.56 1.06 -28.65
#